data_c09eda57d965e1bcf6badc38a77900e5
#
_entry.id   c09eda57d965e1bcf6badc38a77900e5
#
_cell.length_a   1.000
_cell.length_b   1.000
_cell.length_c   1.000
_cell.angle_alpha   90.00
_cell.angle_beta   90.00
_cell.angle_gamma   90.00
#
_symmetry.space_group_name_H-M   'P 1'
#
loop_
_entity.id
_entity.type
_entity.pdbx_description
1 polymer ?
#
loop_
_entity_poly.entity_id
_entity_poly.type
_entity_poly.pdbx_seq_one_letter_code
_entity_poly.pdbx_strand_id
1 'polypeptide(L)'
;MRLYLIRHGETALNVKGCYYGRTDAVLSEKGISQARYLKEILKEVSFDYIVASPLVRAYNTAQIVMEEREQEIFGDRRLMEQDFGIFEGMTYKEIQNTYPKELDAWNEEFSTYRIPKGESFADVRSRAEDFLRDIP
;
A
#
# COMPACT_ATOMS: atom_id res chain seq x y z
N MET A 1 -20.22 12.71 1.30
CA MET A 1 -19.32 11.67 0.74
C MET A 1 -19.10 10.56 1.77
N ARG A 2 -19.08 9.30 1.35
CA ARG A 2 -18.68 8.14 2.18
C ARG A 2 -17.43 7.54 1.55
N LEU A 3 -16.36 7.39 2.33
CA LEU A 3 -15.08 6.86 1.88
C LEU A 3 -14.88 5.44 2.45
N TYR A 4 -14.53 4.50 1.58
CA TYR A 4 -14.14 3.14 1.93
C TYR A 4 -12.64 2.98 1.70
N LEU A 5 -11.90 2.75 2.78
CA LEU A 5 -10.47 2.49 2.72
C LEU A 5 -10.22 0.98 2.80
N ILE A 6 -9.61 0.44 1.78
CA ILE A 6 -9.34 -0.99 1.65
C ILE A 6 -7.84 -1.20 1.58
N ARG A 7 -7.30 -2.04 2.48
CA ARG A 7 -5.92 -2.49 2.41
C ARG A 7 -5.83 -3.70 1.47
N HIS A 8 -4.74 -3.80 0.73
CA HIS A 8 -4.46 -4.97 -0.12
C HIS A 8 -4.41 -6.28 0.68
N GLY A 9 -4.70 -7.39 0.02
CA GLY A 9 -4.56 -8.73 0.58
C GLY A 9 -3.10 -9.09 0.90
N GLU A 10 -2.90 -10.14 1.67
CA GLU A 10 -1.58 -10.63 2.08
C GLU A 10 -0.69 -10.97 0.87
N THR A 11 0.61 -10.70 1.01
CA THR A 11 1.67 -11.11 0.07
C THR A 11 2.73 -11.93 0.81
N ALA A 12 3.59 -12.63 0.08
CA ALA A 12 4.71 -13.36 0.67
C ALA A 12 5.67 -12.47 1.47
N LEU A 13 5.82 -11.19 1.08
CA LEU A 13 6.66 -10.23 1.81
C LEU A 13 6.03 -9.82 3.14
N ASN A 14 4.69 -9.76 3.22
CA ASN A 14 4.00 -9.58 4.51
C ASN A 14 4.28 -10.74 5.47
N VAL A 15 4.23 -11.97 4.98
CA VAL A 15 4.51 -13.17 5.79
C VAL A 15 5.93 -13.16 6.35
N LYS A 16 6.89 -12.69 5.56
CA LYS A 16 8.29 -12.54 6.01
C LYS A 16 8.51 -11.37 6.97
N GLY A 17 7.55 -10.46 7.10
CA GLY A 17 7.69 -9.26 7.92
C GLY A 17 8.68 -8.24 7.35
N CYS A 18 8.82 -8.20 6.03
CA CYS A 18 9.67 -7.24 5.35
C CYS A 18 9.00 -5.87 5.22
N TYR A 19 9.80 -4.81 5.29
CA TYR A 19 9.43 -3.49 4.82
C TYR A 19 9.52 -3.48 3.30
N TYR A 20 8.45 -3.15 2.63
CA TYR A 20 8.45 -2.99 1.17
C TYR A 20 7.32 -2.05 0.77
N GLY A 21 7.63 -1.16 -0.12
CA GLY A 21 6.68 -0.19 -0.65
C GLY A 21 6.60 -0.28 -2.16
N ARG A 22 7.69 0.05 -2.81
CA ARG A 22 7.81 0.06 -4.29
C ARG A 22 8.14 -1.31 -4.87
N THR A 23 8.74 -2.19 -4.08
CA THR A 23 8.93 -3.59 -4.49
C THR A 23 7.56 -4.20 -4.78
N ASP A 24 7.39 -4.69 -6.00
CA ASP A 24 6.12 -5.27 -6.41
C ASP A 24 6.03 -6.72 -5.96
N ALA A 25 4.89 -7.08 -5.38
CA ALA A 25 4.63 -8.42 -4.88
C ALA A 25 3.18 -8.79 -5.18
N VAL A 26 2.98 -9.99 -5.70
CA VAL A 26 1.65 -10.54 -5.96
C VAL A 26 0.98 -10.99 -4.65
N LEU A 27 -0.34 -11.07 -4.68
CA LEU A 27 -1.10 -11.63 -3.56
C LEU A 27 -0.75 -13.10 -3.35
N SER A 28 -0.66 -13.50 -2.07
CA SER A 28 -0.65 -14.91 -1.69
C SER A 28 -2.04 -15.54 -1.91
N GLU A 29 -2.14 -16.86 -1.86
CA GLU A 29 -3.45 -17.54 -1.89
C GLU A 29 -4.39 -17.03 -0.79
N LYS A 30 -3.85 -16.77 0.39
CA LYS A 30 -4.59 -16.17 1.50
C LYS A 30 -5.01 -14.73 1.16
N GLY A 31 -4.14 -13.93 0.55
CA GLY A 31 -4.46 -12.57 0.10
C GLY A 31 -5.59 -12.55 -0.93
N ILE A 32 -5.61 -13.50 -1.86
CA ILE A 32 -6.70 -13.68 -2.82
C ILE A 32 -8.00 -14.04 -2.09
N SER A 33 -7.95 -14.96 -1.13
CA SER A 33 -9.12 -15.34 -0.32
C SER A 33 -9.66 -14.17 0.49
N GLN A 34 -8.78 -13.32 1.04
CA GLN A 34 -9.16 -12.09 1.74
C GLN A 34 -9.89 -11.11 0.82
N ALA A 35 -9.39 -10.92 -0.39
CA ALA A 35 -10.03 -10.05 -1.38
C ALA A 35 -11.40 -10.58 -1.81
N ARG A 36 -11.55 -11.90 -2.01
CA ARG A 36 -12.83 -12.54 -2.30
C ARG A 36 -13.84 -12.41 -1.16
N TYR A 37 -13.39 -12.57 0.08
CA TYR A 37 -14.24 -12.34 1.25
C TYR A 37 -14.74 -10.89 1.31
N LEU A 38 -13.87 -9.93 1.02
CA LEU A 38 -14.24 -8.52 0.98
C LEU A 38 -15.22 -8.21 -0.16
N LYS A 39 -15.08 -8.86 -1.33
CA LYS A 39 -16.06 -8.80 -2.42
C LYS A 39 -17.47 -9.14 -1.92
N GLU A 40 -17.63 -10.23 -1.17
CA GLU A 40 -18.93 -10.63 -0.61
C GLU A 40 -19.48 -9.62 0.39
N ILE A 41 -18.63 -9.07 1.27
CA ILE A 41 -19.06 -8.03 2.23
C ILE A 41 -19.56 -6.78 1.50
N LEU A 42 -18.93 -6.40 0.43
CA LEU A 42 -19.20 -5.16 -0.30
C LEU A 42 -20.19 -5.33 -1.45
N LYS A 43 -20.73 -6.51 -1.68
CA LYS A 43 -21.54 -6.80 -2.87
C LYS A 43 -22.76 -5.89 -3.06
N GLU A 44 -23.38 -5.44 -1.97
CA GLU A 44 -24.55 -4.55 -1.99
C GLU A 44 -24.16 -3.06 -1.91
N VAL A 45 -22.86 -2.74 -1.82
CA VAL A 45 -22.39 -1.35 -1.76
C VAL A 45 -22.17 -0.83 -3.17
N SER A 46 -22.82 0.28 -3.50
CA SER A 46 -22.55 1.02 -4.74
C SER A 46 -21.42 2.02 -4.53
N PHE A 47 -20.53 2.12 -5.51
CA PHE A 47 -19.44 3.08 -5.53
C PHE A 47 -19.59 4.02 -6.73
N ASP A 48 -19.38 5.33 -6.51
CA ASP A 48 -19.33 6.31 -7.59
C ASP A 48 -17.95 6.30 -8.27
N TYR A 49 -16.90 6.12 -7.45
CA TYR A 49 -15.50 6.07 -7.89
C TYR A 49 -14.74 4.95 -7.19
N ILE A 50 -13.85 4.32 -7.94
CA ILE A 50 -12.96 3.29 -7.45
C ILE A 50 -11.55 3.65 -7.90
N VAL A 51 -10.68 3.88 -6.91
CA VAL A 51 -9.29 4.24 -7.16
C VAL A 51 -8.39 3.28 -6.40
N ALA A 52 -7.32 2.84 -7.03
CA ALA A 52 -6.34 1.95 -6.42
C ALA A 52 -4.91 2.45 -6.65
N SER A 53 -4.02 2.08 -5.76
CA SER A 53 -2.59 2.14 -6.04
C SER A 53 -2.27 1.28 -7.27
N PRO A 54 -1.39 1.71 -8.18
CA PRO A 54 -0.99 0.90 -9.34
C PRO A 54 -0.10 -0.30 -8.98
N LEU A 55 0.35 -0.43 -7.73
CA LEU A 55 1.11 -1.59 -7.27
C LEU A 55 0.25 -2.86 -7.39
N VAL A 56 0.83 -3.94 -7.93
CA VAL A 56 0.11 -5.18 -8.29
C VAL A 56 -0.74 -5.70 -7.15
N ARG A 57 -0.22 -5.75 -5.92
CA ARG A 57 -0.98 -6.23 -4.75
C ARG A 57 -2.26 -5.45 -4.48
N ALA A 58 -2.20 -4.11 -4.62
CA ALA A 58 -3.34 -3.25 -4.36
C ALA A 58 -4.32 -3.26 -5.54
N TYR A 59 -3.80 -3.16 -6.75
CA TYR A 59 -4.62 -3.18 -7.95
C TYR A 59 -5.35 -4.52 -8.13
N ASN A 60 -4.67 -5.65 -7.93
CA ASN A 60 -5.28 -6.98 -7.98
C ASN A 60 -6.33 -7.18 -6.87
N THR A 61 -6.09 -6.63 -5.67
CA THR A 61 -7.13 -6.65 -4.63
C THR A 61 -8.38 -5.92 -5.11
N ALA A 62 -8.23 -4.73 -5.69
CA ALA A 62 -9.34 -3.96 -6.24
C ALA A 62 -10.04 -4.73 -7.38
N GLN A 63 -9.29 -5.35 -8.31
CA GLN A 63 -9.86 -6.15 -9.39
C GLN A 63 -10.71 -7.32 -8.87
N ILE A 64 -10.24 -8.05 -7.85
CA ILE A 64 -10.99 -9.16 -7.25
C ILE A 64 -12.26 -8.65 -6.56
N VAL A 65 -12.16 -7.57 -5.79
CA VAL A 65 -13.31 -6.97 -5.09
C VAL A 65 -14.36 -6.48 -6.08
N MET A 66 -13.93 -5.96 -7.23
CA MET A 66 -14.78 -5.39 -8.26
C MET A 66 -15.13 -6.36 -9.39
N GLU A 67 -14.66 -7.60 -9.34
CA GLU A 67 -15.04 -8.65 -10.27
C GLU A 67 -16.58 -8.74 -10.36
N GLU A 68 -17.15 -8.91 -11.50
CA GLU A 68 -18.61 -8.90 -11.76
C GLU A 68 -19.27 -7.50 -11.71
N ARG A 69 -18.49 -6.42 -11.61
CA ARG A 69 -19.00 -5.05 -11.70
C ARG A 69 -18.47 -4.38 -12.96
N GLU A 70 -19.33 -3.66 -13.66
CA GLU A 70 -18.97 -2.91 -14.88
C GLU A 70 -18.32 -1.53 -14.55
N GLN A 71 -17.60 -1.44 -13.44
CA GLN A 71 -16.98 -0.19 -13.00
C GLN A 71 -15.49 -0.19 -13.28
N GLU A 72 -15.01 0.94 -13.80
CA GLU A 72 -13.59 1.16 -14.04
C GLU A 72 -12.84 1.39 -12.73
N ILE A 73 -11.65 0.83 -12.64
CA ILE A 73 -10.71 1.06 -11.53
C ILE A 73 -9.63 2.02 -12.03
N PHE A 74 -9.58 3.20 -11.43
CA PHE A 74 -8.56 4.19 -11.75
C PHE A 74 -7.30 3.97 -10.93
N GLY A 75 -6.14 3.94 -11.60
CA GLY A 75 -4.86 3.86 -10.93
C GLY A 75 -4.34 5.25 -10.54
N ASP A 76 -3.98 5.48 -9.27
CA ASP A 76 -3.35 6.73 -8.85
C ASP A 76 -2.05 6.46 -8.08
N ARG A 77 -0.94 7.00 -8.60
CA ARG A 77 0.39 6.83 -8.01
C ARG A 77 0.53 7.47 -6.62
N ARG A 78 -0.30 8.46 -6.28
CA ARG A 78 -0.33 9.10 -4.96
C ARG A 78 -0.78 8.14 -3.87
N LEU A 79 -1.44 7.03 -4.23
CA LEU A 79 -1.85 5.95 -3.33
C LEU A 79 -0.80 4.84 -3.16
N MET A 80 0.36 4.97 -3.77
CA MET A 80 1.43 3.97 -3.58
C MET A 80 1.92 3.98 -2.13
N GLU A 81 2.36 2.82 -1.64
CA GLU A 81 3.02 2.68 -0.35
C GLU A 81 4.29 3.56 -0.30
N GLN A 82 4.74 3.88 0.91
CA GLN A 82 6.02 4.55 1.11
C GLN A 82 7.14 3.81 0.38
N ASP A 83 7.97 4.54 -0.31
CA ASP A 83 9.22 4.01 -0.84
C ASP A 83 10.22 3.85 0.32
N PHE A 84 10.51 2.61 0.68
CA PHE A 84 11.45 2.31 1.76
C PHE A 84 12.93 2.34 1.33
N GLY A 85 13.22 2.70 0.08
CA GLY A 85 14.60 2.92 -0.41
C GLY A 85 15.53 1.77 -0.06
N ILE A 86 16.60 2.05 0.69
CA ILE A 86 17.57 1.03 1.08
C ILE A 86 17.02 -0.05 2.03
N PHE A 87 15.83 0.14 2.61
CA PHE A 87 15.19 -0.83 3.49
C PHE A 87 14.25 -1.78 2.76
N GLU A 88 14.01 -1.57 1.45
CA GLU A 88 13.13 -2.41 0.65
C GLU A 88 13.49 -3.89 0.73
N GLY A 89 12.50 -4.72 1.04
CA GLY A 89 12.63 -6.18 1.11
C GLY A 89 13.34 -6.72 2.34
N MET A 90 13.66 -5.86 3.31
CA MET A 90 14.36 -6.23 4.54
C MET A 90 13.41 -6.29 5.73
N THR A 91 13.64 -7.22 6.63
CA THR A 91 13.03 -7.25 7.97
C THR A 91 13.67 -6.20 8.86
N TYR A 92 13.01 -5.83 9.97
CA TYR A 92 13.57 -4.89 10.95
C TYR A 92 14.96 -5.32 11.44
N LYS A 93 15.14 -6.62 11.70
CA LYS A 93 16.41 -7.17 12.17
C LYS A 93 17.53 -7.07 11.11
N GLU A 94 17.19 -7.29 9.85
CA GLU A 94 18.14 -7.13 8.74
C GLU A 94 18.56 -5.67 8.57
N ILE A 95 17.60 -4.74 8.67
CA ILE A 95 17.88 -3.29 8.65
C ILE A 95 18.78 -2.92 9.82
N GLN A 96 18.47 -3.39 11.03
CA GLN A 96 19.28 -3.12 12.22
C GLN A 96 20.72 -3.61 12.09
N ASN A 97 20.92 -4.76 11.46
CA ASN A 97 22.24 -5.33 11.24
C ASN A 97 23.01 -4.61 10.13
N THR A 98 22.33 -4.16 9.09
CA THR A 98 22.95 -3.62 7.87
C THR A 98 23.07 -2.10 7.89
N TYR A 99 22.04 -1.41 8.39
CA TYR A 99 21.88 0.05 8.39
C TYR A 99 21.50 0.60 9.77
N PRO A 100 22.28 0.29 10.84
CA PRO A 100 21.89 0.67 12.20
C PRO A 100 21.74 2.18 12.38
N LYS A 101 22.60 2.99 11.77
CA LYS A 101 22.56 4.45 11.90
C LYS A 101 21.32 5.05 11.24
N GLU A 102 21.00 4.56 10.05
CA GLU A 102 19.81 4.99 9.31
C GLU A 102 18.53 4.55 10.01
N LEU A 103 18.54 3.36 10.62
CA LEU A 103 17.40 2.87 11.41
C LEU A 103 17.19 3.74 12.68
N ASP A 104 18.25 4.08 13.38
CA ASP A 104 18.18 4.94 14.56
C ASP A 104 17.62 6.31 14.20
N ALA A 105 18.12 6.93 13.12
CA ALA A 105 17.62 8.21 12.62
C ALA A 105 16.14 8.12 12.22
N TRP A 106 15.72 7.04 11.56
CA TRP A 106 14.33 6.82 11.21
C TRP A 106 13.42 6.64 12.44
N ASN A 107 13.89 5.93 13.47
CA ASN A 107 13.15 5.78 14.72
C ASN A 107 13.02 7.11 15.50
N GLU A 108 14.05 7.95 15.49
CA GLU A 108 14.08 9.24 16.18
C GLU A 108 13.20 10.29 15.48
N GLU A 109 13.24 10.34 14.14
CA GLU A 109 12.54 11.33 13.33
C GLU A 109 11.56 10.68 12.34
N PHE A 110 10.77 9.70 12.80
CA PHE A 110 9.91 8.85 11.97
C PHE A 110 9.10 9.61 10.91
N SER A 111 8.56 10.78 11.26
CA SER A 111 7.71 11.56 10.36
C SER A 111 8.47 12.23 9.21
N THR A 112 9.66 12.71 9.49
CA THR A 112 10.40 13.62 8.60
C THR A 112 11.67 13.02 8.01
N TYR A 113 12.21 11.96 8.64
CA TYR A 113 13.39 11.30 8.12
C TYR A 113 13.09 10.65 6.76
N ARG A 114 13.84 11.07 5.76
CA ARG A 114 13.77 10.46 4.41
C ARG A 114 14.75 9.30 4.34
N ILE A 115 14.23 8.09 4.19
CA ILE A 115 15.06 6.90 3.99
C ILE A 115 15.90 7.10 2.72
N PRO A 116 17.21 6.83 2.75
CA PRO A 116 18.05 6.97 1.56
C PRO A 116 17.48 6.21 0.35
N LYS A 117 17.40 6.89 -0.79
CA LYS A 117 16.76 6.42 -2.03
C LYS A 117 15.26 6.16 -1.93
N GLY A 118 14.60 6.63 -0.88
CA GLY A 118 13.18 6.46 -0.63
C GLY A 118 12.47 7.73 -0.21
N GLU A 119 11.37 7.56 0.49
CA GLU A 119 10.49 8.63 0.97
C GLU A 119 10.55 8.76 2.50
N SER A 120 10.17 9.92 3.02
CA SER A 120 9.73 10.09 4.40
C SER A 120 8.23 9.83 4.53
N PHE A 121 7.74 9.64 5.75
CA PHE A 121 6.29 9.57 6.02
C PHE A 121 5.60 10.90 5.65
N ALA A 122 6.25 12.04 5.83
CA ALA A 122 5.75 13.35 5.43
C ALA A 122 5.53 13.46 3.91
N ASP A 123 6.38 12.84 3.09
CA ASP A 123 6.19 12.79 1.64
C ASP A 123 4.93 12.01 1.27
N VAL A 124 4.73 10.85 1.89
CA VAL A 124 3.52 10.02 1.70
C VAL A 124 2.28 10.79 2.10
N ARG A 125 2.31 11.45 3.26
CA ARG A 125 1.19 12.27 3.74
C ARG A 125 0.87 13.39 2.75
N SER A 126 1.87 14.11 2.27
CA SER A 126 1.67 15.22 1.33
C SER A 126 0.95 14.74 0.04
N ARG A 127 1.41 13.64 -0.56
CA ARG A 127 0.77 13.12 -1.79
C ARG A 127 -0.61 12.52 -1.54
N ALA A 128 -0.86 11.96 -0.34
CA ALA A 128 -2.19 11.49 0.05
C ALA A 128 -3.17 12.67 0.25
N GLU A 129 -2.71 13.76 0.86
CA GLU A 129 -3.51 14.99 0.99
C GLU A 129 -3.83 15.62 -0.36
N ASP A 130 -2.90 15.60 -1.31
CA ASP A 130 -3.14 16.05 -2.70
C ASP A 130 -4.20 15.19 -3.38
N PHE A 131 -4.11 13.86 -3.21
CA PHE A 131 -5.14 12.96 -3.73
C PHE A 131 -6.52 13.26 -3.15
N LEU A 132 -6.62 13.43 -1.83
CA LEU A 132 -7.90 13.69 -1.14
C LEU A 132 -8.55 15.02 -1.57
N ARG A 133 -7.76 16.02 -1.96
CA ARG A 133 -8.27 17.30 -2.49
C ARG A 133 -8.88 17.16 -3.88
N ASP A 134 -8.42 16.19 -4.65
CA ASP A 134 -8.86 15.97 -6.04
C ASP A 134 -10.03 14.98 -6.15
N ILE A 135 -10.44 14.35 -5.05
CA ILE A 135 -11.62 13.49 -5.05
C ILE A 135 -12.88 14.35 -5.28
N PRO A 136 -13.73 13.99 -6.27
CA PRO A 136 -14.92 14.73 -6.61
C PRO A 136 -15.96 14.79 -5.48
#